data_8edcdc4def8f0514730a0893170f9d42
#
_entry.id   8edcdc4def8f0514730a0893170f9d42
#
_cell.length_a   1.000
_cell.length_b   1.000
_cell.length_c   1.000
_cell.angle_alpha   90.00
_cell.angle_beta   90.00
_cell.angle_gamma   90.00
#
_symmetry.space_group_name_H-M   'P 1'
#
loop_
_entity.id
_entity.type
_entity.pdbx_description
1 polymer ?
#
loop_
_entity_poly.entity_id
_entity_poly.type
_entity_poly.pdbx_seq_one_letter_code
_entity_poly.pdbx_strand_id
1 'polypeptide(L)'
;MKRRSGYLFNMALPLFFIEWWFVWIALIFIIIIETYIVHLFLKKEIVRTFKILFLANLLTTIIGYLTQGIIRVFLATAFFFLSLRFKMLDDVIMHPVIQGVFAGVVPVKGGGKSEFTPDVIIAILTSIFLTFLISLIVERKILISKLGMEFEKKLISKAIIIANIISYILLSIWIFYGYSTLSF
;
A
#
# COMPACT_ATOMS: atom_id res chain seq x y z
N MET A 1 -35.82 7.41 -13.99
CA MET A 1 -34.79 6.34 -13.89
C MET A 1 -33.60 6.72 -14.74
N LYS A 2 -32.57 7.35 -14.18
CA LYS A 2 -31.37 7.80 -14.93
C LYS A 2 -30.31 6.69 -14.88
N ARG A 3 -29.88 6.23 -16.04
CA ARG A 3 -28.81 5.25 -16.25
C ARG A 3 -27.52 5.72 -15.56
N ARG A 4 -27.10 5.04 -14.48
CA ARG A 4 -25.83 5.26 -13.75
C ARG A 4 -24.77 4.19 -14.03
N SER A 5 -24.87 3.41 -15.09
CA SER A 5 -24.04 2.22 -15.26
C SER A 5 -22.87 2.32 -16.24
N GLY A 6 -22.56 3.51 -16.79
CA GLY A 6 -21.55 3.64 -17.87
C GLY A 6 -20.16 4.13 -17.44
N TYR A 7 -19.99 4.67 -16.23
CA TYR A 7 -18.76 5.40 -15.89
C TYR A 7 -17.70 4.59 -15.09
N LEU A 8 -18.07 3.45 -14.53
CA LEU A 8 -17.17 2.67 -13.68
C LEU A 8 -16.08 1.90 -14.45
N PHE A 9 -16.34 1.54 -15.71
CA PHE A 9 -15.39 0.70 -16.47
C PHE A 9 -14.29 1.49 -17.20
N ASN A 10 -14.51 2.76 -17.53
CA ASN A 10 -13.54 3.55 -18.30
C ASN A 10 -12.45 4.23 -17.45
N MET A 11 -12.60 4.30 -16.12
CA MET A 11 -11.62 4.93 -15.23
C MET A 11 -10.66 3.94 -14.56
N ALA A 12 -11.01 2.67 -14.47
CA ALA A 12 -10.19 1.68 -13.76
C ALA A 12 -8.89 1.31 -14.49
N LEU A 13 -8.90 1.29 -15.81
CA LEU A 13 -7.75 0.88 -16.62
C LEU A 13 -6.59 1.89 -16.60
N PRO A 14 -6.78 3.21 -16.79
CA PRO A 14 -5.67 4.17 -16.73
C PRO A 14 -5.05 4.27 -15.34
N LEU A 15 -5.86 4.25 -14.26
CA LEU A 15 -5.38 4.27 -12.88
C LEU A 15 -4.55 3.02 -12.56
N PHE A 16 -4.96 1.85 -13.02
CA PHE A 16 -4.22 0.61 -12.82
C PHE A 16 -2.82 0.66 -13.46
N PHE A 17 -2.67 1.24 -14.65
CA PHE A 17 -1.36 1.39 -15.30
C PHE A 17 -0.48 2.46 -14.64
N ILE A 18 -1.04 3.59 -14.22
CA ILE A 18 -0.31 4.66 -13.51
C ILE A 18 0.14 4.16 -12.14
N GLU A 19 -0.73 3.46 -11.38
CA GLU A 19 -0.39 2.84 -10.12
C GLU A 19 0.75 1.82 -10.28
N TRP A 20 0.78 1.07 -11.38
CA TRP A 20 1.79 0.03 -11.59
C TRP A 20 3.19 0.60 -11.76
N TRP A 21 3.37 1.62 -12.61
CA TRP A 21 4.65 2.31 -12.76
C TRP A 21 5.09 3.03 -11.49
N PHE A 22 4.15 3.68 -10.81
CA PHE A 22 4.40 4.39 -9.58
C PHE A 22 4.91 3.46 -8.48
N VAL A 23 4.35 2.26 -8.37
CA VAL A 23 4.77 1.25 -7.39
C VAL A 23 6.21 0.79 -7.63
N TRP A 24 6.61 0.56 -8.89
CA TRP A 24 7.99 0.16 -9.19
C TRP A 24 9.00 1.25 -8.88
N ILE A 25 8.67 2.50 -9.20
CA ILE A 25 9.52 3.64 -8.84
C ILE A 25 9.60 3.79 -7.32
N ALA A 26 8.47 3.75 -6.62
CA ALA A 26 8.42 3.81 -5.16
C ALA A 26 9.24 2.68 -4.52
N LEU A 27 9.13 1.45 -5.04
CA LEU A 27 9.87 0.29 -4.57
C LEU A 27 11.39 0.51 -4.61
N ILE A 28 11.91 1.08 -5.70
CA ILE A 28 13.33 1.38 -5.83
C ILE A 28 13.78 2.36 -4.75
N PHE A 29 13.03 3.44 -4.53
CA PHE A 29 13.34 4.43 -3.50
C PHE A 29 13.28 3.83 -2.09
N ILE A 30 12.26 3.04 -1.79
CA ILE A 30 12.12 2.34 -0.51
C ILE A 30 13.34 1.46 -0.25
N ILE A 31 13.72 0.62 -1.21
CA ILE A 31 14.86 -0.30 -1.07
C ILE A 31 16.17 0.46 -0.82
N ILE A 32 16.40 1.55 -1.53
CA ILE A 32 17.62 2.36 -1.35
C ILE A 32 17.67 2.95 0.06
N ILE A 33 16.58 3.55 0.52
CA ILE A 33 16.49 4.18 1.85
C ILE A 33 16.66 3.14 2.94
N GLU A 34 15.95 2.04 2.86
CA GLU A 34 16.02 0.97 3.85
C GLU A 34 17.38 0.30 3.89
N THR A 35 18.00 0.08 2.71
CA THR A 35 19.35 -0.47 2.62
C THR A 35 20.35 0.42 3.34
N TYR A 36 20.26 1.73 3.11
CA TYR A 36 21.14 2.69 3.76
C TYR A 36 20.96 2.70 5.28
N ILE A 37 19.72 2.74 5.75
CA ILE A 37 19.42 2.75 7.18
C ILE A 37 19.87 1.45 7.86
N VAL A 38 19.52 0.30 7.30
CA VAL A 38 19.92 -1.01 7.86
C VAL A 38 21.44 -1.17 7.84
N HIS A 39 22.13 -0.68 6.78
CA HIS A 39 23.59 -0.64 6.73
C HIS A 39 24.19 0.19 7.87
N LEU A 40 23.64 1.37 8.18
CA LEU A 40 24.10 2.19 9.29
C LEU A 40 23.98 1.49 10.65
N PHE A 41 22.92 0.73 10.87
CA PHE A 41 22.69 -0.01 12.12
C PHE A 41 23.56 -1.26 12.25
N LEU A 42 23.67 -2.05 11.19
CA LEU A 42 24.34 -3.35 11.23
C LEU A 42 25.79 -3.29 10.79
N LYS A 43 26.24 -2.16 10.19
CA LYS A 43 27.58 -2.00 9.60
C LYS A 43 27.98 -3.18 8.69
N LYS A 44 26.99 -3.82 8.08
CA LYS A 44 27.17 -4.92 7.14
C LYS A 44 27.46 -4.38 5.76
N GLU A 45 28.14 -5.17 4.92
CA GLU A 45 28.38 -4.83 3.52
C GLU A 45 27.11 -4.39 2.81
N ILE A 46 27.14 -3.19 2.20
CA ILE A 46 25.97 -2.53 1.62
C ILE A 46 25.34 -3.36 0.49
N VAL A 47 26.16 -4.00 -0.34
CA VAL A 47 25.70 -4.85 -1.45
C VAL A 47 24.90 -6.06 -0.95
N ARG A 48 25.39 -6.71 0.12
CA ARG A 48 24.69 -7.84 0.73
C ARG A 48 23.40 -7.40 1.39
N THR A 49 23.41 -6.28 2.10
CA THR A 49 22.21 -5.69 2.71
C THR A 49 21.18 -5.34 1.65
N PHE A 50 21.61 -4.71 0.55
CA PHE A 50 20.75 -4.40 -0.59
C PHE A 50 20.09 -5.64 -1.18
N LYS A 51 20.83 -6.71 -1.44
CA LYS A 51 20.28 -7.97 -2.01
C LYS A 51 19.19 -8.56 -1.11
N ILE A 52 19.40 -8.54 0.21
CA ILE A 52 18.43 -9.09 1.17
C ILE A 52 17.18 -8.23 1.22
N LEU A 53 17.33 -6.90 1.29
CA LEU A 53 16.20 -5.97 1.33
C LEU A 53 15.46 -5.92 -0.02
N PHE A 54 16.18 -5.99 -1.13
CA PHE A 54 15.55 -6.09 -2.45
C PHE A 54 14.63 -7.32 -2.51
N LEU A 55 15.13 -8.50 -2.10
CA LEU A 55 14.32 -9.72 -2.09
C LEU A 55 13.14 -9.60 -1.11
N ALA A 56 13.35 -9.02 0.07
CA ALA A 56 12.32 -8.85 1.07
C ALA A 56 11.20 -7.91 0.58
N ASN A 57 11.56 -6.75 0.06
CA ASN A 57 10.61 -5.78 -0.47
C ASN A 57 9.89 -6.29 -1.73
N LEU A 58 10.60 -6.97 -2.62
CA LEU A 58 9.99 -7.59 -3.80
C LEU A 58 8.94 -8.64 -3.38
N LEU A 59 9.28 -9.50 -2.42
CA LEU A 59 8.36 -10.51 -1.92
C LEU A 59 7.16 -9.88 -1.23
N THR A 60 7.37 -8.85 -0.41
CA THR A 60 6.29 -8.10 0.24
C THR A 60 5.37 -7.44 -0.78
N THR A 61 5.93 -6.86 -1.84
CA THR A 61 5.16 -6.25 -2.94
C THR A 61 4.30 -7.29 -3.66
N ILE A 62 4.86 -8.45 -4.00
CA ILE A 62 4.12 -9.55 -4.63
C ILE A 62 3.00 -10.05 -3.70
N ILE A 63 3.31 -10.30 -2.44
CA ILE A 63 2.31 -10.71 -1.44
C ILE A 63 1.23 -9.64 -1.31
N GLY A 64 1.61 -8.37 -1.25
CA GLY A 64 0.68 -7.25 -1.18
C GLY A 64 -0.30 -7.22 -2.37
N TYR A 65 0.20 -7.38 -3.59
CA TYR A 65 -0.65 -7.45 -4.79
C TYR A 65 -1.60 -8.63 -4.78
N LEU A 66 -1.08 -9.83 -4.48
CA LEU A 66 -1.91 -11.03 -4.42
C LEU A 66 -2.98 -10.92 -3.32
N THR A 67 -2.58 -10.46 -2.15
CA THR A 67 -3.47 -10.30 -1.01
C THR A 67 -4.55 -9.25 -1.30
N GLN A 68 -4.17 -8.09 -1.84
CA GLN A 68 -5.14 -7.06 -2.23
C GLN A 68 -6.10 -7.56 -3.29
N GLY A 69 -5.63 -8.24 -4.33
CA GLY A 69 -6.47 -8.81 -5.39
C GLY A 69 -7.49 -9.82 -4.83
N ILE A 70 -7.03 -10.77 -4.03
CA ILE A 70 -7.88 -11.80 -3.43
C ILE A 70 -8.88 -11.17 -2.45
N ILE A 71 -8.41 -10.28 -1.56
CA ILE A 71 -9.27 -9.61 -0.58
C ILE A 71 -10.32 -8.76 -1.27
N ARG A 72 -9.95 -8.00 -2.31
CA ARG A 72 -10.88 -7.17 -3.07
C ARG A 72 -12.00 -8.00 -3.71
N VAL A 73 -11.65 -9.11 -4.38
CA VAL A 73 -12.64 -10.01 -5.00
C VAL A 73 -13.54 -10.63 -3.92
N PHE A 74 -12.94 -11.15 -2.85
CA PHE A 74 -13.69 -11.78 -1.77
C PHE A 74 -14.63 -10.80 -1.07
N LEU A 75 -14.15 -9.61 -0.70
CA LEU A 75 -14.95 -8.59 -0.02
C LEU A 75 -16.03 -8.02 -0.94
N ALA A 76 -15.71 -7.74 -2.20
CA ALA A 76 -16.72 -7.28 -3.16
C ALA A 76 -17.84 -8.29 -3.30
N THR A 77 -17.51 -9.59 -3.38
CA THR A 77 -18.48 -10.66 -3.46
C THR A 77 -19.28 -10.79 -2.14
N ALA A 78 -18.61 -10.79 -1.01
CA ALA A 78 -19.24 -10.87 0.31
C ALA A 78 -20.18 -9.66 0.55
N PHE A 79 -19.73 -8.46 0.22
CA PHE A 79 -20.54 -7.24 0.34
C PHE A 79 -21.74 -7.26 -0.58
N PHE A 80 -21.59 -7.76 -1.81
CA PHE A 80 -22.71 -7.92 -2.72
C PHE A 80 -23.79 -8.84 -2.11
N PHE A 81 -23.41 -10.00 -1.58
CA PHE A 81 -24.39 -10.91 -0.96
C PHE A 81 -24.97 -10.36 0.35
N LEU A 82 -24.18 -9.64 1.15
CA LEU A 82 -24.66 -9.03 2.38
C LEU A 82 -25.64 -7.88 2.11
N SER A 83 -25.40 -7.06 1.08
CA SER A 83 -26.30 -5.97 0.69
C SER A 83 -27.66 -6.49 0.21
N LEU A 84 -27.69 -7.63 -0.47
CA LEU A 84 -28.94 -8.27 -0.86
C LEU A 84 -29.79 -8.74 0.34
N ARG A 85 -29.14 -9.07 1.45
CA ARG A 85 -29.79 -9.59 2.66
C ARG A 85 -30.10 -8.49 3.70
N PHE A 86 -29.25 -7.50 3.81
CA PHE A 86 -29.30 -6.47 4.86
C PHE A 86 -29.16 -5.08 4.27
N LYS A 87 -30.28 -4.43 3.96
CA LYS A 87 -30.28 -3.05 3.43
C LYS A 87 -29.57 -2.03 4.32
N MET A 88 -29.52 -2.25 5.64
CA MET A 88 -28.77 -1.38 6.58
C MET A 88 -27.26 -1.37 6.33
N LEU A 89 -26.70 -2.39 5.68
CA LEU A 89 -25.28 -2.46 5.36
C LEU A 89 -24.90 -1.68 4.11
N ASP A 90 -25.87 -1.30 3.27
CA ASP A 90 -25.62 -0.56 2.05
C ASP A 90 -24.90 0.77 2.33
N ASP A 91 -25.31 1.50 3.38
CA ASP A 91 -24.70 2.77 3.76
C ASP A 91 -23.24 2.57 4.24
N VAL A 92 -22.97 1.49 4.96
CA VAL A 92 -21.62 1.14 5.44
C VAL A 92 -20.73 0.70 4.27
N ILE A 93 -21.25 -0.15 3.39
CA ILE A 93 -20.51 -0.68 2.23
C ILE A 93 -20.24 0.42 1.21
N MET A 94 -21.16 1.35 1.05
CA MET A 94 -21.04 2.49 0.14
C MET A 94 -20.21 3.63 0.73
N HIS A 95 -19.76 3.52 1.99
CA HIS A 95 -18.96 4.55 2.60
C HIS A 95 -17.62 4.72 1.85
N PRO A 96 -17.23 5.96 1.47
CA PRO A 96 -16.04 6.23 0.64
C PRO A 96 -14.75 5.65 1.21
N VAL A 97 -14.57 5.69 2.53
CA VAL A 97 -13.38 5.12 3.19
C VAL A 97 -13.32 3.61 3.01
N ILE A 98 -14.44 2.90 3.19
CA ILE A 98 -14.51 1.45 3.04
C ILE A 98 -14.23 1.07 1.59
N GLN A 99 -14.84 1.75 0.64
CA GLN A 99 -14.56 1.53 -0.78
C GLN A 99 -13.12 1.85 -1.15
N GLY A 100 -12.55 2.93 -0.63
CA GLY A 100 -11.17 3.30 -0.87
C GLY A 100 -10.18 2.26 -0.35
N VAL A 101 -10.37 1.79 0.89
CA VAL A 101 -9.47 0.80 1.52
C VAL A 101 -9.60 -0.58 0.89
N PHE A 102 -10.83 -1.07 0.70
CA PHE A 102 -11.05 -2.46 0.32
C PHE A 102 -11.25 -2.66 -1.18
N ALA A 103 -11.91 -1.74 -1.87
CA ALA A 103 -12.09 -1.83 -3.31
C ALA A 103 -10.99 -1.09 -4.11
N GLY A 104 -10.20 -0.25 -3.46
CA GLY A 104 -9.19 0.57 -4.11
C GLY A 104 -9.81 1.63 -5.04
N VAL A 105 -11.10 1.92 -4.88
CA VAL A 105 -11.82 2.90 -5.67
C VAL A 105 -12.04 4.12 -4.81
N VAL A 106 -11.33 5.20 -5.12
CA VAL A 106 -11.63 6.50 -4.53
C VAL A 106 -12.79 7.09 -5.33
N PRO A 107 -13.97 7.31 -4.72
CA PRO A 107 -15.08 7.89 -5.44
C PRO A 107 -14.75 9.34 -5.83
N VAL A 108 -14.48 9.56 -7.10
CA VAL A 108 -14.39 10.90 -7.68
C VAL A 108 -15.82 11.42 -7.88
N LYS A 109 -16.23 12.40 -7.09
CA LYS A 109 -17.50 13.09 -7.33
C LYS A 109 -17.42 13.84 -8.65
N GLY A 110 -18.28 13.43 -9.57
CA GLY A 110 -18.58 13.93 -10.89
C GLY A 110 -17.79 15.12 -11.44
N GLY A 111 -16.99 14.88 -12.48
CA GLY A 111 -16.56 15.93 -13.41
C GLY A 111 -15.32 16.73 -13.02
N GLY A 112 -14.20 16.09 -12.74
CA GLY A 112 -12.89 16.68 -12.96
C GLY A 112 -12.37 17.60 -11.85
N LYS A 113 -11.83 17.13 -10.90
CA LYS A 113 -10.75 17.42 -9.94
C LYS A 113 -10.95 16.48 -8.76
N SER A 114 -9.97 15.65 -8.47
CA SER A 114 -10.00 14.81 -7.27
C SER A 114 -9.94 15.74 -6.05
N GLU A 115 -11.11 16.09 -5.50
CA GLU A 115 -11.12 16.83 -4.26
C GLU A 115 -10.55 15.95 -3.17
N PHE A 116 -9.53 16.43 -2.49
CA PHE A 116 -9.01 15.84 -1.25
C PHE A 116 -10.09 15.95 -0.16
N THR A 117 -11.04 15.04 -0.21
CA THR A 117 -12.00 14.94 0.90
C THR A 117 -11.32 14.26 2.09
N PRO A 118 -11.71 14.55 3.33
CA PRO A 118 -11.22 13.87 4.52
C PRO A 118 -11.30 12.35 4.39
N ASP A 119 -12.35 11.82 3.78
CA ASP A 119 -12.55 10.39 3.57
C ASP A 119 -11.48 9.76 2.66
N VAL A 120 -11.07 10.46 1.61
CA VAL A 120 -9.99 10.03 0.70
C VAL A 120 -8.67 9.98 1.46
N ILE A 121 -8.36 11.01 2.24
CA ILE A 121 -7.16 11.08 3.06
C ILE A 121 -7.12 9.90 4.06
N ILE A 122 -8.22 9.66 4.76
CA ILE A 122 -8.34 8.54 5.72
C ILE A 122 -8.15 7.21 5.02
N ALA A 123 -8.77 7.00 3.85
CA ALA A 123 -8.62 5.77 3.08
C ALA A 123 -7.16 5.52 2.65
N ILE A 124 -6.47 6.55 2.15
CA ILE A 124 -5.06 6.47 1.77
C ILE A 124 -4.18 6.16 2.97
N LEU A 125 -4.32 6.90 4.07
CA LEU A 125 -3.53 6.69 5.29
C LEU A 125 -3.76 5.29 5.88
N THR A 126 -5.00 4.83 5.90
CA THR A 126 -5.34 3.47 6.39
C THR A 126 -4.69 2.40 5.50
N SER A 127 -4.74 2.57 4.18
CA SER A 127 -4.11 1.63 3.24
C SER A 127 -2.58 1.60 3.40
N ILE A 128 -1.94 2.76 3.54
CA ILE A 128 -0.50 2.88 3.80
C ILE A 128 -0.15 2.19 5.12
N PHE A 129 -0.92 2.43 6.18
CA PHE A 129 -0.68 1.84 7.49
C PHE A 129 -0.80 0.30 7.48
N LEU A 130 -1.82 -0.24 6.81
CA LEU A 130 -1.98 -1.69 6.66
C LEU A 130 -0.81 -2.30 5.86
N THR A 131 -0.40 -1.66 4.78
CA THR A 131 0.74 -2.10 3.97
C THR A 131 2.04 -2.05 4.78
N PHE A 132 2.25 -0.99 5.56
CA PHE A 132 3.39 -0.87 6.49
C PHE A 132 3.45 -2.04 7.47
N LEU A 133 2.33 -2.41 8.10
CA LEU A 133 2.30 -3.53 9.05
C LEU A 133 2.68 -4.86 8.39
N ILE A 134 2.14 -5.13 7.20
CA ILE A 134 2.46 -6.34 6.43
C ILE A 134 3.94 -6.35 6.05
N SER A 135 4.44 -5.24 5.51
CA SER A 135 5.85 -5.07 5.14
C SER A 135 6.77 -5.35 6.33
N LEU A 136 6.50 -4.69 7.44
CA LEU A 136 7.28 -4.84 8.66
C LEU A 136 7.36 -6.30 9.15
N ILE A 137 6.25 -7.03 9.13
CA ILE A 137 6.20 -8.43 9.57
C ILE A 137 7.03 -9.31 8.63
N VAL A 138 6.82 -9.18 7.33
CA VAL A 138 7.47 -10.03 6.32
C VAL A 138 8.97 -9.74 6.26
N GLU A 139 9.35 -8.48 6.15
CA GLU A 139 10.75 -8.08 6.03
C GLU A 139 11.54 -8.40 7.29
N ARG A 140 10.98 -8.14 8.47
CA ARG A 140 11.60 -8.54 9.73
C ARG A 140 11.87 -10.05 9.77
N LYS A 141 10.92 -10.87 9.34
CA LYS A 141 11.08 -12.33 9.32
C LYS A 141 12.20 -12.74 8.36
N ILE A 142 12.27 -12.13 7.19
CA ILE A 142 13.31 -12.42 6.19
C ILE A 142 14.68 -11.98 6.70
N LEU A 143 14.82 -10.77 7.22
CA LEU A 143 16.10 -10.27 7.73
C LEU A 143 16.60 -11.11 8.92
N ILE A 144 15.75 -11.46 9.86
CA ILE A 144 16.13 -12.36 10.97
C ILE A 144 16.55 -13.71 10.45
N SER A 145 15.88 -14.28 9.45
CA SER A 145 16.27 -15.56 8.84
C SER A 145 17.64 -15.49 8.15
N LYS A 146 17.97 -14.37 7.51
CA LYS A 146 19.22 -14.23 6.73
C LYS A 146 20.41 -13.71 7.51
N LEU A 147 20.16 -12.90 8.55
CA LEU A 147 21.20 -12.20 9.33
C LEU A 147 21.24 -12.62 10.81
N GLY A 148 20.27 -13.39 11.28
CA GLY A 148 20.11 -13.71 12.70
C GLY A 148 21.20 -14.61 13.29
N MET A 149 22.08 -15.21 12.46
CA MET A 149 23.29 -15.89 12.94
C MET A 149 24.48 -14.95 13.14
N GLU A 150 24.45 -13.77 12.51
CA GLU A 150 25.56 -12.81 12.55
C GLU A 150 25.28 -11.64 13.51
N PHE A 151 24.00 -11.34 13.77
CA PHE A 151 23.56 -10.22 14.57
C PHE A 151 22.46 -10.61 15.53
N GLU A 152 22.38 -9.89 16.64
CA GLU A 152 21.25 -10.04 17.58
C GLU A 152 19.91 -9.74 16.90
N LYS A 153 18.94 -10.63 17.07
CA LYS A 153 17.58 -10.47 16.53
C LYS A 153 16.92 -9.15 16.94
N LYS A 154 17.26 -8.64 18.14
CA LYS A 154 16.75 -7.36 18.63
C LYS A 154 17.31 -6.17 17.83
N LEU A 155 18.60 -6.21 17.49
CA LEU A 155 19.23 -5.18 16.68
C LEU A 155 18.70 -5.17 15.25
N ILE A 156 18.54 -6.35 14.64
CA ILE A 156 17.92 -6.49 13.30
C ILE A 156 16.49 -5.93 13.33
N SER A 157 15.70 -6.29 14.35
CA SER A 157 14.32 -5.81 14.48
C SER A 157 14.26 -4.29 14.62
N LYS A 158 15.15 -3.69 15.41
CA LYS A 158 15.22 -2.24 15.57
C LYS A 158 15.59 -1.55 14.25
N ALA A 159 16.57 -2.08 13.54
CA ALA A 159 17.02 -1.53 12.27
C ALA A 159 15.90 -1.51 11.23
N ILE A 160 15.18 -2.64 11.06
CA ILE A 160 14.11 -2.73 10.07
C ILE A 160 12.87 -1.92 10.45
N ILE A 161 12.53 -1.82 11.74
CA ILE A 161 11.42 -0.97 12.19
C ILE A 161 11.70 0.49 11.84
N ILE A 162 12.90 0.99 12.15
CA ILE A 162 13.28 2.38 11.86
C ILE A 162 13.33 2.61 10.34
N ALA A 163 13.90 1.67 9.58
CA ALA A 163 13.96 1.76 8.14
C ALA A 163 12.57 1.86 7.51
N ASN A 164 11.65 0.96 7.90
CA ASN A 164 10.27 0.99 7.42
C ASN A 164 9.52 2.27 7.84
N ILE A 165 9.67 2.74 9.07
CA ILE A 165 9.02 4.00 9.50
C ILE A 165 9.46 5.15 8.59
N ILE A 166 10.75 5.29 8.33
CA ILE A 166 11.28 6.38 7.51
C ILE A 166 10.82 6.23 6.05
N SER A 167 10.93 5.05 5.47
CA SER A 167 10.53 4.81 4.07
C SER A 167 9.03 5.05 3.85
N TYR A 168 8.18 4.63 4.80
CA TYR A 168 6.73 4.84 4.71
C TYR A 168 6.29 6.28 4.98
N ILE A 169 6.99 7.03 5.83
CA ILE A 169 6.76 8.48 5.96
C ILE A 169 7.07 9.18 4.64
N LEU A 170 8.22 8.89 4.03
CA LEU A 170 8.61 9.49 2.75
C LEU A 170 7.65 9.07 1.61
N LEU A 171 7.23 7.81 1.58
CA LEU A 171 6.22 7.32 0.65
C LEU A 171 4.90 8.07 0.82
N SER A 172 4.46 8.30 2.06
CA SER A 172 3.24 9.05 2.36
C SER A 172 3.33 10.48 1.82
N ILE A 173 4.43 11.18 2.10
CA ILE A 173 4.66 12.54 1.59
C ILE A 173 4.62 12.55 0.06
N TRP A 174 5.27 11.58 -0.58
CA TRP A 174 5.28 11.49 -2.04
C TRP A 174 3.91 11.22 -2.63
N ILE A 175 3.13 10.31 -2.04
CA ILE A 175 1.75 10.03 -2.48
C ILE A 175 0.89 11.30 -2.35
N PHE A 176 0.94 12.01 -1.22
CA PHE A 176 0.18 13.24 -1.04
C PHE A 176 0.62 14.34 -1.98
N TYR A 177 1.93 14.49 -2.22
CA TYR A 177 2.45 15.44 -3.20
C TYR A 177 1.98 15.09 -4.63
N GLY A 178 2.08 13.82 -5.02
CA GLY A 178 1.60 13.33 -6.31
C GLY A 178 0.11 13.61 -6.52
N TYR A 179 -0.70 13.32 -5.51
CA TYR A 179 -2.14 13.62 -5.56
C TYR A 179 -2.44 15.12 -5.65
N SER A 180 -1.66 15.98 -4.99
CA SER A 180 -1.88 17.43 -5.04
C SER A 180 -1.45 18.06 -6.36
N THR A 181 -0.46 17.48 -7.04
CA THR A 181 0.11 18.01 -8.30
C THR A 181 -0.49 17.39 -9.55
N LEU A 182 -0.94 16.12 -9.47
CA LEU A 182 -1.56 15.37 -10.56
C LEU A 182 -3.09 15.47 -10.55
N SER A 183 -3.66 16.46 -9.90
CA SER A 183 -5.09 16.78 -10.04
C SER A 183 -5.36 17.24 -11.46
N PHE A 184 -5.56 16.27 -12.35
CA PHE A 184 -6.01 16.42 -13.72
C PHE A 184 -7.49 16.78 -13.77
#